data_8b0a9e3c81a38898d69f45cb242cadab
#
_entry.id   8b0a9e3c81a38898d69f45cb242cadab
#
_cell.length_a   1.000
_cell.length_b   1.000
_cell.length_c   1.000
_cell.angle_alpha   90.00
_cell.angle_beta   90.00
_cell.angle_gamma   90.00
#
_symmetry.space_group_name_H-M   'P 1'
#
loop_
_entity.id
_entity.type
_entity.pdbx_description
1 polymer ?
#
loop_
_entity_poly.entity_id
_entity_poly.type
_entity_poly.pdbx_seq_one_letter_code
_entity_poly.pdbx_strand_id
1 'polypeptide(L)'
;GLSVTVLSNSEQRFLSYKALAAMEDNFNKIIEKGTAILDLDGGSFQISLFDKDALVTTQNIRMGSLRIRERLAGIQSETEHYEEMVEELIWNEVSSFKKMYLKDRKIENIMLIGDVFTDSVYQNIEEKTTKIISRENFNTWYEKIIRQSPMELAVKLGIPLENASLMYPSAVIYKCLIDMMGAEHILMNRAADEERFKEIVRMIHNYEAYFAKYGEKAADNPTQGHKAGGLSTLEDKSLGCIQKG
;
A
#
# COMPACT_ATOMS: atom_id res chain seq x y z
N GLY A 1 24.07 -7.33 -21.05
CA GLY A 1 22.69 -7.77 -20.93
C GLY A 1 22.02 -7.08 -19.74
N LEU A 2 20.68 -7.05 -19.69
CA LEU A 2 19.95 -6.57 -18.51
C LEU A 2 19.92 -7.67 -17.45
N SER A 3 20.20 -7.32 -16.20
CA SER A 3 19.95 -8.20 -15.05
C SER A 3 18.52 -7.98 -14.59
N VAL A 4 17.72 -9.05 -14.47
CA VAL A 4 16.34 -8.99 -14.03
C VAL A 4 16.18 -9.81 -12.76
N THR A 5 15.65 -9.17 -11.70
CA THR A 5 15.35 -9.82 -10.41
C THR A 5 13.87 -9.68 -10.11
N VAL A 6 13.22 -10.79 -9.73
CA VAL A 6 11.83 -10.79 -9.29
C VAL A 6 11.83 -10.74 -7.77
N LEU A 7 11.23 -9.69 -7.23
CA LEU A 7 11.07 -9.52 -5.79
C LEU A 7 9.94 -10.39 -5.26
N SER A 8 10.12 -10.98 -4.10
CA SER A 8 9.03 -11.59 -3.34
C SER A 8 8.11 -10.51 -2.76
N ASN A 9 6.87 -10.88 -2.40
CA ASN A 9 5.94 -9.96 -1.73
C ASN A 9 6.52 -9.39 -0.42
N SER A 10 7.35 -10.17 0.29
CA SER A 10 7.98 -9.71 1.54
C SER A 10 9.07 -8.67 1.28
N GLU A 11 9.88 -8.85 0.23
CA GLU A 11 10.89 -7.87 -0.18
C GLU A 11 10.25 -6.57 -0.66
N GLN A 12 9.21 -6.65 -1.49
CA GLN A 12 8.46 -5.48 -1.93
C GLN A 12 7.89 -4.69 -0.74
N ARG A 13 7.27 -5.38 0.23
CA ARG A 13 6.75 -4.76 1.46
C ARG A 13 7.81 -4.03 2.25
N PHE A 14 8.92 -4.72 2.48
CA PHE A 14 10.04 -4.14 3.22
C PHE A 14 10.56 -2.85 2.58
N LEU A 15 10.66 -2.84 1.25
CA LEU A 15 11.06 -1.65 0.50
C LEU A 15 10.03 -0.52 0.60
N SER A 16 8.74 -0.85 0.59
CA SER A 16 7.67 0.13 0.81
C SER A 16 7.77 0.79 2.18
N TYR A 17 8.03 0.00 3.24
CA TYR A 17 8.18 0.57 4.59
C TYR A 17 9.43 1.44 4.71
N LYS A 18 10.55 1.02 4.11
CA LYS A 18 11.77 1.83 4.11
C LYS A 18 11.58 3.14 3.35
N ALA A 19 10.89 3.10 2.21
CA ALA A 19 10.58 4.29 1.45
C ALA A 19 9.72 5.27 2.28
N LEU A 20 8.68 4.78 2.94
CA LEU A 20 7.83 5.59 3.81
C LEU A 20 8.62 6.17 4.99
N ALA A 21 9.45 5.35 5.65
CA ALA A 21 10.28 5.81 6.76
C ALA A 21 11.34 6.85 6.35
N ALA A 22 11.83 6.77 5.11
CA ALA A 22 12.77 7.74 4.58
C ALA A 22 12.13 9.08 4.20
N MET A 23 10.83 9.07 3.93
CA MET A 23 10.10 10.25 3.44
C MET A 23 9.30 10.96 4.51
N GLU A 24 8.96 10.27 5.58
CA GLU A 24 8.13 10.78 6.66
C GLU A 24 8.98 10.93 7.93
N ASP A 25 9.41 12.13 8.23
CA ASP A 25 10.24 12.44 9.41
C ASP A 25 9.62 11.97 10.74
N ASN A 26 8.30 11.84 10.78
CA ASN A 26 7.55 11.38 11.94
C ASN A 26 7.06 9.93 11.83
N PHE A 27 7.56 9.15 10.89
CA PHE A 27 7.07 7.78 10.64
C PHE A 27 6.99 6.94 11.92
N ASN A 28 8.04 6.95 12.75
CA ASN A 28 8.08 6.23 14.01
C ASN A 28 6.96 6.68 14.98
N LYS A 29 6.67 7.98 15.07
CA LYS A 29 5.58 8.50 15.89
C LYS A 29 4.20 8.13 15.36
N ILE A 30 4.08 7.97 14.04
CA ILE A 30 2.84 7.57 13.38
C ILE A 30 2.56 6.10 13.68
N ILE A 31 3.54 5.22 13.53
CA ILE A 31 3.39 3.78 13.77
C ILE A 31 3.35 3.39 15.26
N GLU A 32 3.78 4.27 16.16
CA GLU A 32 3.59 4.11 17.61
C GLU A 32 2.11 4.01 17.99
N LYS A 33 1.27 4.74 17.26
CA LYS A 33 -0.18 4.64 17.33
C LYS A 33 -0.67 3.59 16.34
N GLY A 34 -1.82 2.99 16.61
CA GLY A 34 -2.43 2.04 15.68
C GLY A 34 -2.51 2.61 14.26
N THR A 35 -1.69 2.09 13.36
CA THR A 35 -1.55 2.59 11.99
C THR A 35 -1.68 1.45 10.99
N ALA A 36 -2.51 1.64 9.96
CA ALA A 36 -2.58 0.74 8.82
C ALA A 36 -1.94 1.38 7.59
N ILE A 37 -1.07 0.65 6.91
CA ILE A 37 -0.56 1.03 5.58
C ILE A 37 -1.33 0.21 4.55
N LEU A 38 -1.99 0.90 3.63
CA LEU A 38 -2.76 0.32 2.54
C LEU A 38 -2.01 0.56 1.24
N ASP A 39 -1.53 -0.51 0.62
CA ASP A 39 -0.86 -0.51 -0.67
C ASP A 39 -1.79 -1.15 -1.70
N LEU A 40 -2.37 -0.33 -2.57
CA LEU A 40 -3.35 -0.77 -3.56
C LEU A 40 -2.74 -0.79 -4.96
N ASP A 41 -2.83 -1.96 -5.57
CA ASP A 41 -2.46 -2.21 -6.97
C ASP A 41 -3.68 -2.67 -7.79
N GLY A 42 -3.52 -2.75 -9.10
CA GLY A 42 -4.58 -3.28 -9.98
C GLY A 42 -4.95 -4.74 -9.69
N GLY A 43 -3.99 -5.57 -9.27
CA GLY A 43 -4.17 -7.01 -9.05
C GLY A 43 -4.51 -7.41 -7.61
N SER A 44 -4.10 -6.62 -6.63
CA SER A 44 -4.25 -6.92 -5.20
C SER A 44 -4.17 -5.64 -4.37
N PHE A 45 -4.57 -5.73 -3.12
CA PHE A 45 -4.19 -4.74 -2.12
C PHE A 45 -3.57 -5.42 -0.89
N GLN A 46 -2.73 -4.67 -0.22
CA GLN A 46 -2.02 -5.12 0.97
C GLN A 46 -2.38 -4.24 2.15
N ILE A 47 -2.65 -4.89 3.28
CA ILE A 47 -2.85 -4.23 4.57
C ILE A 47 -1.68 -4.59 5.48
N SER A 48 -0.94 -3.60 5.93
CA SER A 48 0.10 -3.77 6.95
C SER A 48 -0.28 -2.98 8.18
N LEU A 49 -0.38 -3.67 9.31
CA LEU A 49 -0.85 -3.11 10.57
C LEU A 49 0.31 -2.93 11.53
N PHE A 50 0.49 -1.72 12.01
CA PHE A 50 1.45 -1.35 13.04
C PHE A 50 0.72 -0.93 14.31
N ASP A 51 1.32 -1.26 15.45
CA ASP A 51 0.88 -0.83 16.77
C ASP A 51 2.07 -0.84 17.73
N LYS A 52 2.28 0.23 18.49
CA LYS A 52 3.40 0.38 19.43
C LYS A 52 4.77 0.12 18.78
N ASP A 53 5.03 0.78 17.67
CA ASP A 53 6.24 0.68 16.85
C ASP A 53 6.53 -0.72 16.26
N ALA A 54 5.60 -1.66 16.37
CA ALA A 54 5.78 -3.02 15.90
C ALA A 54 4.83 -3.35 14.75
N LEU A 55 5.34 -4.09 13.77
CA LEU A 55 4.51 -4.70 12.73
C LEU A 55 3.71 -5.86 13.35
N VAL A 56 2.40 -5.70 13.44
CA VAL A 56 1.49 -6.71 13.98
C VAL A 56 1.22 -7.80 12.96
N THR A 57 0.91 -7.41 11.73
CA THR A 57 0.62 -8.33 10.64
C THR A 57 0.68 -7.63 9.29
N THR A 58 0.86 -8.43 8.26
CA THR A 58 0.64 -8.01 6.88
C THR A 58 -0.16 -9.05 6.13
N GLN A 59 -1.18 -8.61 5.41
CA GLN A 59 -2.04 -9.46 4.58
C GLN A 59 -2.07 -8.92 3.16
N ASN A 60 -1.87 -9.82 2.19
CA ASN A 60 -2.07 -9.51 0.77
C ASN A 60 -3.39 -10.13 0.32
N ILE A 61 -4.29 -9.32 -0.18
CA ILE A 61 -5.63 -9.71 -0.63
C ILE A 61 -5.66 -9.55 -2.15
N ARG A 62 -5.92 -10.64 -2.86
CA ARG A 62 -5.92 -10.69 -4.33
C ARG A 62 -7.18 -10.08 -4.94
N MET A 63 -7.47 -8.84 -4.57
CA MET A 63 -8.65 -8.09 -4.98
C MET A 63 -8.27 -6.61 -5.20
N GLY A 64 -7.54 -6.33 -6.29
CA GLY A 64 -7.16 -4.96 -6.65
C GLY A 64 -8.20 -4.28 -7.54
N SER A 65 -8.00 -3.00 -7.82
CA SER A 65 -8.93 -2.16 -8.59
C SER A 65 -9.23 -2.69 -9.99
N LEU A 66 -8.22 -3.17 -10.70
CA LEU A 66 -8.39 -3.79 -12.02
C LEU A 66 -9.22 -5.08 -11.96
N ARG A 67 -8.95 -5.94 -10.96
CA ARG A 67 -9.71 -7.18 -10.79
C ARG A 67 -11.18 -6.94 -10.47
N ILE A 68 -11.49 -5.93 -9.66
CA ILE A 68 -12.87 -5.54 -9.37
C ILE A 68 -13.52 -5.03 -10.65
N ARG A 69 -12.88 -4.13 -11.38
CA ARG A 69 -13.39 -3.62 -12.64
C ARG A 69 -13.69 -4.78 -13.63
N GLU A 70 -12.78 -5.74 -13.77
CA GLU A 70 -12.97 -6.88 -14.66
C GLU A 70 -14.08 -7.82 -14.20
N ARG A 71 -14.18 -8.11 -12.90
CA ARG A 71 -15.25 -8.96 -12.36
C ARG A 71 -16.64 -8.38 -12.54
N LEU A 72 -16.75 -7.06 -12.46
CA LEU A 72 -18.01 -6.34 -12.58
C LEU A 72 -18.20 -5.69 -13.96
N ALA A 73 -17.31 -6.00 -14.92
CA ALA A 73 -17.46 -5.55 -16.30
C ALA A 73 -18.78 -6.06 -16.87
N GLY A 74 -19.56 -5.14 -17.44
CA GLY A 74 -20.91 -5.44 -17.95
C GLY A 74 -22.05 -5.25 -16.95
N ILE A 75 -21.76 -5.18 -15.67
CA ILE A 75 -22.78 -4.96 -14.62
C ILE A 75 -22.88 -3.47 -14.23
N GLN A 76 -21.77 -2.74 -14.30
CA GLN A 76 -21.68 -1.34 -13.85
C GLN A 76 -22.71 -0.41 -14.52
N SER A 77 -23.06 -0.68 -15.80
CA SER A 77 -24.06 0.12 -16.54
C SER A 77 -25.49 -0.36 -16.30
N GLU A 78 -25.69 -1.51 -15.68
CA GLU A 78 -26.99 -2.17 -15.56
C GLU A 78 -27.60 -2.10 -14.16
N THR A 79 -26.82 -1.63 -13.15
CA THR A 79 -27.29 -1.60 -11.77
C THR A 79 -26.91 -0.30 -11.05
N GLU A 80 -27.87 0.23 -10.29
CA GLU A 80 -27.67 1.32 -9.33
C GLU A 80 -26.91 0.85 -8.07
N HIS A 81 -26.75 -0.49 -7.90
CA HIS A 81 -26.12 -1.12 -6.73
C HIS A 81 -24.67 -1.52 -6.95
N TYR A 82 -23.98 -0.94 -7.93
CA TYR A 82 -22.59 -1.30 -8.23
C TYR A 82 -21.65 -1.09 -7.03
N GLU A 83 -21.83 -0.01 -6.30
CA GLU A 83 -21.05 0.30 -5.09
C GLU A 83 -21.21 -0.78 -4.03
N GLU A 84 -22.45 -1.15 -3.72
CA GLU A 84 -22.78 -2.20 -2.76
C GLU A 84 -22.17 -3.56 -3.14
N MET A 85 -22.16 -3.89 -4.43
CA MET A 85 -21.53 -5.11 -4.94
C MET A 85 -20.01 -5.10 -4.73
N VAL A 86 -19.36 -3.97 -5.00
CA VAL A 86 -17.91 -3.81 -4.73
C VAL A 86 -17.63 -3.93 -3.23
N GLU A 87 -18.43 -3.28 -2.40
CA GLU A 87 -18.32 -3.36 -0.94
C GLU A 87 -18.46 -4.79 -0.43
N GLU A 88 -19.44 -5.54 -0.91
CA GLU A 88 -19.67 -6.94 -0.54
C GLU A 88 -18.47 -7.82 -0.92
N LEU A 89 -17.92 -7.65 -2.13
CA LEU A 89 -16.73 -8.37 -2.55
C LEU A 89 -15.54 -8.11 -1.64
N ILE A 90 -15.31 -6.85 -1.28
CA ILE A 90 -14.20 -6.47 -0.39
C ILE A 90 -14.46 -7.01 1.02
N TRP A 91 -15.67 -6.86 1.53
CA TRP A 91 -16.03 -7.32 2.86
C TRP A 91 -15.81 -8.83 3.04
N ASN A 92 -16.18 -9.62 2.04
CA ASN A 92 -15.98 -11.07 2.05
C ASN A 92 -14.49 -11.43 2.21
N GLU A 93 -13.59 -10.68 1.57
CA GLU A 93 -12.15 -10.90 1.64
C GLU A 93 -11.51 -10.40 2.95
N VAL A 94 -12.03 -9.31 3.55
CA VAL A 94 -11.40 -8.65 4.70
C VAL A 94 -12.08 -8.94 6.04
N SER A 95 -13.23 -9.61 6.05
CA SER A 95 -13.98 -9.90 7.29
C SER A 95 -13.16 -10.71 8.30
N SER A 96 -12.36 -11.66 7.82
CA SER A 96 -11.46 -12.46 8.67
C SER A 96 -10.33 -11.61 9.24
N PHE A 97 -9.76 -10.71 8.44
CA PHE A 97 -8.76 -9.75 8.91
C PHE A 97 -9.29 -8.89 10.05
N LYS A 98 -10.50 -8.32 9.89
CA LYS A 98 -11.16 -7.53 10.94
C LYS A 98 -11.30 -8.31 12.23
N LYS A 99 -11.80 -9.54 12.17
CA LYS A 99 -12.01 -10.40 13.34
C LYS A 99 -10.72 -10.75 14.05
N MET A 100 -9.65 -11.03 13.31
CA MET A 100 -8.38 -11.47 13.88
C MET A 100 -7.53 -10.34 14.42
N TYR A 101 -7.50 -9.19 13.75
CA TYR A 101 -6.47 -8.19 14.00
C TYR A 101 -7.01 -6.83 14.47
N LEU A 102 -8.29 -6.50 14.23
CA LEU A 102 -8.86 -5.20 14.59
C LEU A 102 -9.75 -5.22 15.83
N LYS A 103 -10.14 -6.40 16.34
CA LYS A 103 -11.12 -6.55 17.41
C LYS A 103 -10.81 -5.69 18.65
N ASP A 104 -9.53 -5.66 19.06
CA ASP A 104 -9.07 -5.02 20.28
C ASP A 104 -8.08 -3.88 20.02
N ARG A 105 -8.08 -3.32 18.78
CA ARG A 105 -7.16 -2.26 18.36
C ARG A 105 -7.91 -1.05 17.85
N LYS A 106 -7.46 0.12 18.29
CA LYS A 106 -7.86 1.39 17.69
C LYS A 106 -6.87 1.73 16.61
N ILE A 107 -7.34 1.94 15.39
CA ILE A 107 -6.53 2.45 14.28
C ILE A 107 -6.75 3.96 14.21
N GLU A 108 -5.72 4.74 14.51
CA GLU A 108 -5.80 6.19 14.44
C GLU A 108 -5.43 6.70 13.05
N ASN A 109 -4.45 6.05 12.40
CA ASN A 109 -3.90 6.50 11.14
C ASN A 109 -4.04 5.44 10.05
N ILE A 110 -4.29 5.88 8.83
CA ILE A 110 -4.18 5.08 7.61
C ILE A 110 -3.26 5.80 6.65
N MET A 111 -2.24 5.12 6.15
CA MET A 111 -1.37 5.61 5.08
C MET A 111 -1.78 4.94 3.77
N LEU A 112 -2.11 5.73 2.76
CA LEU A 112 -2.46 5.25 1.42
C LEU A 112 -1.26 5.40 0.51
N ILE A 113 -0.87 4.32 -0.16
CA ILE A 113 0.22 4.26 -1.14
C ILE A 113 -0.21 3.47 -2.38
N GLY A 114 0.39 3.82 -3.51
CA GLY A 114 0.40 3.00 -4.71
C GLY A 114 -0.93 2.92 -5.46
N ASP A 115 -1.52 4.01 -5.95
CA ASP A 115 -2.63 3.91 -6.91
C ASP A 115 -2.88 5.23 -7.65
N VAL A 116 -3.53 5.09 -8.82
CA VAL A 116 -4.02 6.21 -9.63
C VAL A 116 -4.92 7.15 -8.82
N PHE A 117 -5.71 6.61 -7.88
CA PHE A 117 -6.55 7.41 -6.99
C PHE A 117 -5.70 8.34 -6.12
N THR A 118 -4.72 7.81 -5.39
CA THR A 118 -3.84 8.60 -4.53
C THR A 118 -3.07 9.65 -5.32
N ASP A 119 -2.54 9.28 -6.48
CA ASP A 119 -1.83 10.19 -7.38
C ASP A 119 -2.72 11.31 -7.89
N SER A 120 -3.94 11.00 -8.32
CA SER A 120 -4.88 11.97 -8.87
C SER A 120 -5.42 12.93 -7.81
N VAL A 121 -5.68 12.44 -6.59
CA VAL A 121 -6.06 13.29 -5.46
C VAL A 121 -4.90 14.21 -5.09
N TYR A 122 -3.67 13.70 -5.12
CA TYR A 122 -2.47 14.45 -4.73
C TYR A 122 -2.08 15.54 -5.74
N GLN A 123 -2.28 15.33 -7.06
CA GLN A 123 -1.96 16.31 -8.10
C GLN A 123 -2.71 17.63 -7.94
N ASN A 124 -3.86 17.60 -7.27
CA ASN A 124 -4.65 18.80 -6.98
C ASN A 124 -4.24 19.53 -5.69
N ILE A 125 -3.09 19.16 -5.10
CA ILE A 125 -2.59 19.69 -3.84
C ILE A 125 -1.18 20.23 -4.06
N GLU A 126 -0.96 21.51 -3.78
CA GLU A 126 0.29 22.24 -4.07
C GLU A 126 1.51 21.82 -3.22
N GLU A 127 1.36 20.99 -2.21
CA GLU A 127 2.43 20.62 -1.28
C GLU A 127 3.12 19.30 -1.64
N LYS A 128 4.46 19.27 -1.52
CA LYS A 128 5.32 18.12 -1.85
C LYS A 128 5.52 17.10 -0.72
N THR A 129 4.85 17.27 0.41
CA THR A 129 5.02 16.45 1.62
C THR A 129 3.81 15.57 1.89
N THR A 130 3.95 14.60 2.78
CA THR A 130 2.82 13.77 3.25
C THR A 130 1.67 14.65 3.70
N LYS A 131 0.50 14.45 3.10
CA LYS A 131 -0.69 15.17 3.47
C LYS A 131 -1.57 14.36 4.38
N ILE A 132 -1.93 14.96 5.51
CA ILE A 132 -2.93 14.41 6.42
C ILE A 132 -4.28 15.02 6.06
N ILE A 133 -5.23 14.19 5.69
CA ILE A 133 -6.61 14.60 5.45
C ILE A 133 -7.53 13.98 6.51
N SER A 134 -8.56 14.71 6.88
CA SER A 134 -9.60 14.14 7.75
C SER A 134 -10.47 13.16 6.97
N ARG A 135 -11.13 12.26 7.70
CA ARG A 135 -12.13 11.34 7.13
C ARG A 135 -13.25 12.09 6.38
N GLU A 136 -13.64 13.26 6.86
CA GLU A 136 -14.65 14.10 6.20
C GLU A 136 -14.18 14.58 4.83
N ASN A 137 -12.93 15.05 4.74
CA ASN A 137 -12.33 15.47 3.47
C ASN A 137 -12.21 14.29 2.49
N PHE A 138 -11.82 13.10 2.97
CA PHE A 138 -11.81 11.89 2.16
C PHE A 138 -13.21 11.57 1.62
N ASN A 139 -14.23 11.59 2.46
CA ASN A 139 -15.62 11.34 2.07
C ASN A 139 -16.08 12.35 1.00
N THR A 140 -15.69 13.62 1.13
CA THR A 140 -15.99 14.64 0.12
C THR A 140 -15.36 14.30 -1.25
N TRP A 141 -14.14 13.78 -1.27
CA TRP A 141 -13.48 13.30 -2.47
C TRP A 141 -14.16 12.06 -3.05
N TYR A 142 -14.44 11.10 -2.19
CA TYR A 142 -15.15 9.87 -2.55
C TYR A 142 -16.45 10.17 -3.27
N GLU A 143 -17.32 11.00 -2.70
CA GLU A 143 -18.59 11.41 -3.28
C GLU A 143 -18.45 12.08 -4.65
N LYS A 144 -17.39 12.86 -4.84
CA LYS A 144 -17.12 13.47 -6.14
C LYS A 144 -16.73 12.46 -7.21
N ILE A 145 -16.01 11.41 -6.83
CA ILE A 145 -15.53 10.39 -7.75
C ILE A 145 -16.64 9.44 -8.16
N ILE A 146 -17.41 8.94 -7.20
CA ILE A 146 -18.47 7.96 -7.50
C ILE A 146 -19.61 8.52 -8.36
N ARG A 147 -19.79 9.84 -8.38
CA ARG A 147 -20.82 10.52 -9.18
C ARG A 147 -20.40 10.85 -10.60
N GLN A 148 -19.16 10.59 -11.00
CA GLN A 148 -18.64 10.92 -12.31
C GLN A 148 -18.34 9.66 -13.12
N SER A 149 -18.64 9.72 -14.41
CA SER A 149 -18.22 8.66 -15.34
C SER A 149 -16.70 8.66 -15.51
N PRO A 150 -16.10 7.53 -15.92
CA PRO A 150 -14.66 7.48 -16.21
C PRO A 150 -14.22 8.52 -17.25
N MET A 151 -15.09 8.86 -18.24
CA MET A 151 -14.78 9.89 -19.24
C MET A 151 -14.72 11.28 -18.63
N GLU A 152 -15.66 11.62 -17.76
CA GLU A 152 -15.65 12.91 -17.05
C GLU A 152 -14.43 13.04 -16.14
N LEU A 153 -14.07 11.97 -15.43
CA LEU A 153 -12.87 11.93 -14.59
C LEU A 153 -11.60 12.07 -15.44
N ALA A 154 -11.49 11.39 -16.57
CA ALA A 154 -10.34 11.49 -17.46
C ALA A 154 -10.12 12.93 -17.94
N VAL A 155 -11.19 13.59 -18.39
CA VAL A 155 -11.13 14.98 -18.87
C VAL A 155 -10.79 15.95 -17.71
N LYS A 156 -11.44 15.78 -16.56
CA LYS A 156 -11.30 16.70 -15.43
C LYS A 156 -9.93 16.61 -14.76
N LEU A 157 -9.39 15.40 -14.66
CA LEU A 157 -8.11 15.14 -13.99
C LEU A 157 -6.93 15.13 -14.98
N GLY A 158 -7.19 15.17 -16.29
CA GLY A 158 -6.13 15.11 -17.29
C GLY A 158 -5.38 13.77 -17.32
N ILE A 159 -6.05 12.66 -16.99
CA ILE A 159 -5.47 11.32 -16.94
C ILE A 159 -6.01 10.43 -18.06
N PRO A 160 -5.29 9.36 -18.49
CA PRO A 160 -5.80 8.39 -19.44
C PRO A 160 -7.11 7.76 -18.98
N LEU A 161 -8.01 7.46 -19.93
CA LEU A 161 -9.31 6.85 -19.65
C LEU A 161 -9.19 5.50 -18.91
N GLU A 162 -8.16 4.72 -19.24
CA GLU A 162 -7.84 3.47 -18.54
C GLU A 162 -7.61 3.72 -17.04
N ASN A 163 -6.84 4.73 -16.69
CA ASN A 163 -6.58 5.12 -15.32
C ASN A 163 -7.85 5.65 -14.65
N ALA A 164 -8.59 6.51 -15.33
CA ALA A 164 -9.87 7.05 -14.85
C ALA A 164 -10.89 5.93 -14.53
N SER A 165 -10.89 4.84 -15.33
CA SER A 165 -11.76 3.69 -15.10
C SER A 165 -11.44 2.90 -13.82
N LEU A 166 -10.26 3.06 -13.25
CA LEU A 166 -9.85 2.45 -12.00
C LEU A 166 -10.17 3.33 -10.77
N MET A 167 -10.45 4.62 -10.98
CA MET A 167 -10.71 5.56 -9.89
C MET A 167 -11.89 5.14 -9.02
N TYR A 168 -12.98 4.68 -9.65
CA TYR A 168 -14.17 4.24 -8.93
C TYR A 168 -13.89 3.02 -8.04
N PRO A 169 -13.42 1.86 -8.57
CA PRO A 169 -13.14 0.71 -7.72
C PRO A 169 -12.07 1.01 -6.65
N SER A 170 -11.07 1.82 -6.95
CA SER A 170 -10.07 2.23 -5.95
C SER A 170 -10.69 3.04 -4.82
N ALA A 171 -11.54 4.02 -5.15
CA ALA A 171 -12.23 4.83 -4.17
C ALA A 171 -13.09 3.98 -3.22
N VAL A 172 -13.83 3.00 -3.77
CA VAL A 172 -14.67 2.09 -2.95
C VAL A 172 -13.82 1.18 -2.08
N ILE A 173 -12.69 0.63 -2.59
CA ILE A 173 -11.76 -0.18 -1.77
C ILE A 173 -11.26 0.65 -0.58
N TYR A 174 -10.75 1.84 -0.82
CA TYR A 174 -10.24 2.70 0.26
C TYR A 174 -11.35 3.07 1.24
N LYS A 175 -12.54 3.44 0.75
CA LYS A 175 -13.69 3.76 1.60
C LYS A 175 -14.05 2.62 2.53
N CYS A 176 -14.21 1.39 2.00
CA CYS A 176 -14.49 0.19 2.78
C CYS A 176 -13.43 -0.06 3.87
N LEU A 177 -12.15 0.05 3.51
CA LEU A 177 -11.06 -0.21 4.44
C LEU A 177 -10.95 0.88 5.53
N ILE A 178 -11.10 2.15 5.16
CA ILE A 178 -11.10 3.28 6.10
C ILE A 178 -12.28 3.14 7.09
N ASP A 179 -13.47 2.81 6.60
CA ASP A 179 -14.65 2.64 7.44
C ASP A 179 -14.55 1.40 8.35
N MET A 180 -14.02 0.31 7.81
CA MET A 180 -13.77 -0.90 8.59
C MET A 180 -12.82 -0.67 9.76
N MET A 181 -11.79 0.14 9.56
CA MET A 181 -10.75 0.43 10.55
C MET A 181 -11.15 1.58 11.49
N GLY A 182 -12.05 2.44 11.07
CA GLY A 182 -12.51 3.58 11.87
C GLY A 182 -11.46 4.67 12.05
N ALA A 183 -10.47 4.75 11.16
CA ALA A 183 -9.38 5.71 11.27
C ALA A 183 -9.85 7.16 11.09
N GLU A 184 -9.23 8.06 11.85
CA GLU A 184 -9.55 9.49 11.84
C GLU A 184 -8.64 10.28 10.89
N HIS A 185 -7.38 9.84 10.74
CA HIS A 185 -6.36 10.50 9.93
C HIS A 185 -5.97 9.63 8.75
N ILE A 186 -6.02 10.21 7.57
CA ILE A 186 -5.65 9.56 6.32
C ILE A 186 -4.44 10.29 5.77
N LEU A 187 -3.31 9.58 5.68
CA LEU A 187 -2.05 10.10 5.17
C LEU A 187 -1.88 9.64 3.72
N MET A 188 -1.60 10.58 2.84
CA MET A 188 -1.32 10.31 1.43
C MET A 188 0.07 10.81 1.09
N ASN A 189 0.86 9.97 0.42
CA ASN A 189 2.22 10.31 0.06
C ASN A 189 2.48 9.97 -1.41
N ARG A 190 2.74 11.00 -2.23
CA ARG A 190 3.00 10.87 -3.67
C ARG A 190 4.38 10.32 -4.00
N ALA A 191 5.38 10.66 -3.22
CA ALA A 191 6.76 10.34 -3.54
C ALA A 191 7.15 8.89 -3.14
N ALA A 192 6.22 8.12 -2.53
CA ALA A 192 6.48 6.75 -2.10
C ALA A 192 6.98 5.86 -3.24
N ASP A 193 6.47 6.02 -4.45
CA ASP A 193 6.89 5.19 -5.58
C ASP A 193 8.29 5.54 -6.09
N GLU A 194 8.65 6.82 -6.15
CA GLU A 194 9.99 7.24 -6.54
C GLU A 194 11.03 6.81 -5.51
N GLU A 195 10.75 6.98 -4.22
CA GLU A 195 11.65 6.56 -3.15
C GLU A 195 11.70 5.04 -3.03
N ARG A 196 10.59 4.34 -3.25
CA ARG A 196 10.56 2.88 -3.36
C ARG A 196 11.50 2.40 -4.46
N PHE A 197 11.50 3.05 -5.62
CA PHE A 197 12.43 2.74 -6.70
C PHE A 197 13.89 2.96 -6.28
N LYS A 198 14.21 4.07 -5.61
CA LYS A 198 15.55 4.33 -5.08
C LYS A 198 15.99 3.28 -4.07
N GLU A 199 15.10 2.86 -3.16
CA GLU A 199 15.37 1.79 -2.20
C GLU A 199 15.57 0.43 -2.88
N ILE A 200 14.81 0.12 -3.93
CA ILE A 200 15.01 -1.07 -4.76
C ILE A 200 16.43 -1.07 -5.36
N VAL A 201 16.84 0.05 -5.94
CA VAL A 201 18.18 0.19 -6.51
C VAL A 201 19.27 0.01 -5.44
N ARG A 202 19.11 0.64 -4.27
CA ARG A 202 20.03 0.47 -3.14
C ARG A 202 20.10 -0.97 -2.65
N MET A 203 18.96 -1.65 -2.58
CA MET A 203 18.91 -3.06 -2.17
C MET A 203 19.64 -3.96 -3.18
N ILE A 204 19.44 -3.77 -4.48
CA ILE A 204 20.11 -4.55 -5.52
C ILE A 204 21.63 -4.38 -5.39
N HIS A 205 22.14 -3.17 -5.28
CA HIS A 205 23.57 -2.92 -5.08
C HIS A 205 24.11 -3.57 -3.80
N ASN A 206 23.37 -3.52 -2.71
CA ASN A 206 23.78 -4.16 -1.46
C ASN A 206 23.77 -5.69 -1.57
N TYR A 207 22.81 -6.26 -2.32
CA TYR A 207 22.72 -7.68 -2.58
C TYR A 207 23.88 -8.19 -3.44
N GLU A 208 24.23 -7.45 -4.50
CA GLU A 208 25.39 -7.73 -5.34
C GLU A 208 26.68 -7.68 -4.53
N ALA A 209 26.87 -6.66 -3.69
CA ALA A 209 28.03 -6.53 -2.82
C ALA A 209 28.10 -7.66 -1.78
N TYR A 210 26.96 -8.08 -1.22
CA TYR A 210 26.87 -9.20 -0.31
C TYR A 210 27.20 -10.52 -1.01
N PHE A 211 26.64 -10.77 -2.19
CA PHE A 211 26.90 -11.97 -2.97
C PHE A 211 28.36 -12.05 -3.44
N ALA A 212 28.95 -10.93 -3.86
CA ALA A 212 30.35 -10.87 -4.20
C ALA A 212 31.27 -11.20 -3.01
N LYS A 213 30.85 -10.87 -1.80
CA LYS A 213 31.64 -11.09 -0.57
C LYS A 213 31.43 -12.46 0.07
N TYR A 214 30.23 -13.04 -0.07
CA TYR A 214 29.83 -14.23 0.69
C TYR A 214 29.20 -15.35 -0.15
N GLY A 215 29.01 -15.14 -1.45
CA GLY A 215 28.28 -16.06 -2.33
C GLY A 215 28.85 -17.47 -2.44
N GLU A 216 30.18 -17.62 -2.41
CA GLU A 216 30.83 -18.93 -2.43
C GLU A 216 30.54 -19.74 -1.15
N LYS A 217 30.47 -19.09 0.02
CA LYS A 217 30.18 -19.77 1.29
C LYS A 217 28.71 -20.15 1.47
N ALA A 218 27.78 -19.46 0.80
CA ALA A 218 26.36 -19.78 0.85
C ALA A 218 25.99 -20.96 -0.06
N ALA A 219 26.75 -21.20 -1.13
CA ALA A 219 26.56 -22.34 -2.03
C ALA A 219 26.94 -23.69 -1.39
N ASP A 220 27.92 -23.69 -0.48
CA ASP A 220 28.40 -24.91 0.17
C ASP A 220 27.49 -25.41 1.32
N ASN A 221 26.52 -24.62 1.77
CA ASN A 221 25.61 -25.02 2.86
C ASN A 221 24.20 -24.44 2.71
N PRO A 222 23.36 -25.00 1.79
CA PRO A 222 22.06 -24.45 1.46
C PRO A 222 21.07 -24.42 2.63
N THR A 223 21.27 -25.24 3.66
CA THR A 223 20.42 -25.25 4.87
C THR A 223 20.79 -24.18 5.90
N GLN A 224 22.04 -23.69 5.89
CA GLN A 224 22.44 -22.57 6.75
C GLN A 224 22.28 -21.22 6.04
N GLY A 225 22.32 -21.18 4.71
CA GLY A 225 22.09 -19.97 3.92
C GLY A 225 20.72 -19.33 4.16
N HIS A 226 19.70 -20.17 4.39
CA HIS A 226 18.37 -19.68 4.75
C HIS A 226 18.26 -19.14 6.19
N LYS A 227 19.19 -19.50 7.08
CA LYS A 227 19.18 -19.03 8.48
C LYS A 227 20.20 -17.92 8.76
N ALA A 228 21.28 -17.83 8.00
CA ALA A 228 22.39 -16.93 8.32
C ALA A 228 22.59 -15.77 7.35
N GLY A 229 22.03 -15.80 6.18
CA GLY A 229 22.27 -14.78 5.14
C GLY A 229 21.00 -14.20 4.56
N GLY A 230 19.87 -14.56 5.11
CA GLY A 230 18.61 -14.11 4.59
C GLY A 230 18.19 -12.73 5.13
N LEU A 231 17.10 -12.32 4.65
CA LEU A 231 16.35 -11.13 5.05
C LEU A 231 16.28 -10.90 6.57
N SER A 232 16.42 -11.94 7.42
CA SER A 232 16.39 -11.81 8.88
C SER A 232 17.48 -10.87 9.43
N THR A 233 18.68 -10.84 8.84
CA THR A 233 19.75 -9.91 9.27
C THR A 233 19.58 -8.51 8.69
N LEU A 234 18.89 -8.37 7.58
CA LEU A 234 18.49 -7.08 7.03
C LEU A 234 17.23 -6.56 7.74
N GLU A 235 16.28 -7.45 8.07
CA GLU A 235 15.10 -7.13 8.88
C GLU A 235 15.53 -6.71 10.31
N ASP A 236 16.39 -7.48 10.97
CA ASP A 236 16.87 -7.16 12.32
C ASP A 236 17.70 -5.86 12.37
N LYS A 237 18.52 -5.59 11.35
CA LYS A 237 19.32 -4.35 11.32
C LYS A 237 18.52 -3.14 10.88
N SER A 238 17.50 -3.30 10.05
CA SER A 238 16.67 -2.19 9.59
C SER A 238 15.55 -1.87 10.57
N LEU A 239 14.97 -2.87 11.22
CA LEU A 239 14.09 -2.67 12.38
C LEU A 239 14.89 -2.05 13.55
N GLY A 240 16.15 -2.45 13.74
CA GLY A 240 17.05 -1.83 14.72
C GLY A 240 17.46 -0.39 14.39
N CYS A 241 17.45 0.02 13.11
CA CYS A 241 17.63 1.42 12.71
C CYS A 241 16.36 2.25 12.87
N ILE A 242 15.18 1.64 12.70
CA ILE A 242 13.90 2.27 12.99
C ILE A 242 13.73 2.45 14.51
N GLN A 243 14.34 1.57 15.34
CA GLN A 243 14.30 1.66 16.81
C GLN A 243 15.36 2.57 17.42
N LYS A 244 16.36 3.05 16.65
CA LYS A 244 17.49 3.84 17.19
C LYS A 244 17.73 5.18 16.48
N GLY A 245 16.89 5.58 15.59
CA GLY A 245 16.85 6.90 14.94
C GLY A 245 15.61 7.64 15.39
#